data_75a14bfbaee0b52fb973becc92d41311
#
_entry.id   75a14bfbaee0b52fb973becc92d41311
#
_cell.length_a   1.000
_cell.length_b   1.000
_cell.length_c   1.000
_cell.angle_alpha   90.00
_cell.angle_beta   90.00
_cell.angle_gamma   90.00
#
_symmetry.space_group_name_H-M   'P 1'
#
loop_
_entity.id
_entity.type
_entity.pdbx_description
1 polymer ?
#
loop_
_entity_poly.entity_id
_entity_poly.type
_entity_poly.pdbx_seq_one_letter_code
_entity_poly.pdbx_strand_id
1 'polypeptide(L)'
;KHGYFSYDYSHTFNAHGYNLELINSINDCRRDGDITAAEPLHISMDYNRRIWPIVTAQVHKHSGCDELRILSGLDELYPKGLSDALQLWNDYYKPHKHKNNDVIFWHDHTAYGETRTPLATEIVEQLEKLGWNVTKKYIGKQPLQSTRYETIADILKENGKYAWMVSMTRDNCKYIFLSMYQAEAVEKGKDYGKDKKTERDKSFPARESTHYSDAFDTLVYGMIVLGIDHAIGGSMNSIEVR
;
A
#
# COMPACT_ATOMS: atom_id res chain seq x y z
N LYS A 1 -21.17 0.64 -14.08
CA LYS A 1 -20.02 0.95 -14.94
C LYS A 1 -18.80 0.37 -14.28
N HIS A 2 -18.27 -0.69 -14.85
CA HIS A 2 -16.96 -1.18 -14.43
C HIS A 2 -15.94 -0.34 -15.17
N GLY A 3 -15.24 0.54 -14.49
CA GLY A 3 -14.07 1.22 -15.02
C GLY A 3 -12.98 0.21 -15.37
N TYR A 4 -12.09 0.55 -16.26
CA TYR A 4 -10.95 -0.29 -16.63
C TYR A 4 -10.10 -0.68 -15.41
N PHE A 5 -10.03 0.19 -14.41
CA PHE A 5 -9.40 -0.05 -13.12
C PHE A 5 -10.40 -0.46 -12.04
N SER A 6 -11.57 -1.02 -12.41
CA SER A 6 -12.39 -1.66 -11.41
C SER A 6 -11.65 -2.90 -10.93
N TYR A 7 -11.08 -2.80 -9.80
CA TYR A 7 -10.52 -3.91 -9.07
C TYR A 7 -11.67 -4.86 -8.76
N ASP A 8 -11.64 -6.03 -9.35
CA ASP A 8 -12.66 -7.04 -9.10
C ASP A 8 -12.41 -7.68 -7.75
N TYR A 9 -12.76 -6.98 -6.72
CA TYR A 9 -12.96 -7.68 -5.49
C TYR A 9 -14.30 -8.31 -5.41
N SER A 10 -14.75 -8.85 -6.49
CA SER A 10 -16.01 -9.49 -6.52
C SER A 10 -16.24 -10.25 -5.27
N HIS A 11 -15.77 -9.90 -4.40
CA HIS A 11 -16.02 -10.64 -3.50
C HIS A 11 -15.52 -10.48 -2.21
N THR A 12 -16.38 -10.61 -1.49
CA THR A 12 -16.22 -11.44 -0.31
C THR A 12 -14.84 -12.05 -0.15
N PHE A 13 -14.16 -12.13 -1.27
CA PHE A 13 -12.90 -12.77 -1.33
C PHE A 13 -11.74 -11.99 -0.74
N ASN A 14 -11.62 -10.73 -0.98
CA ASN A 14 -10.59 -9.90 -0.36
C ASN A 14 -10.88 -9.59 1.11
N ALA A 15 -12.10 -9.87 1.55
CA ALA A 15 -12.47 -9.99 2.95
C ALA A 15 -12.33 -11.43 3.47
N HIS A 16 -11.77 -12.34 2.70
CA HIS A 16 -11.83 -13.78 2.99
C HIS A 16 -10.84 -14.22 4.08
N GLY A 17 -9.76 -13.48 4.24
CA GLY A 17 -8.87 -13.69 5.38
C GLY A 17 -9.48 -13.25 6.71
N TYR A 18 -10.62 -12.54 6.65
CA TYR A 18 -11.33 -12.05 7.81
C TYR A 18 -12.73 -12.63 7.81
N ASN A 19 -13.10 -13.41 8.82
CA ASN A 19 -14.49 -13.77 8.95
C ASN A 19 -15.32 -12.51 9.31
N LEU A 20 -16.61 -12.52 8.97
CA LEU A 20 -17.49 -11.36 9.18
C LEU A 20 -17.60 -10.94 10.65
N GLU A 21 -17.46 -11.86 11.58
CA GLU A 21 -17.47 -11.58 13.01
C GLU A 21 -16.20 -10.86 13.44
N LEU A 22 -15.04 -11.28 12.91
CA LEU A 22 -13.78 -10.57 13.09
C LEU A 22 -13.81 -9.18 12.46
N ILE A 23 -14.31 -9.03 11.23
CA ILE A 23 -14.46 -7.73 10.57
C ILE A 23 -15.29 -6.77 11.41
N ASN A 24 -16.35 -7.22 12.02
CA ASN A 24 -17.20 -6.40 12.87
C ASN A 24 -16.59 -6.10 14.25
N SER A 25 -15.62 -6.88 14.71
CA SER A 25 -14.95 -6.72 16.00
C SER A 25 -13.63 -5.95 15.91
N ILE A 26 -13.05 -5.83 14.73
CA ILE A 26 -11.73 -5.22 14.50
C ILE A 26 -11.92 -3.78 14.04
N ASN A 27 -12.04 -2.88 15.00
CA ASN A 27 -12.02 -1.44 14.72
C ASN A 27 -10.64 -0.79 14.88
N ASP A 28 -9.67 -1.56 15.38
CA ASP A 28 -8.34 -1.05 15.70
C ASP A 28 -7.32 -2.17 15.55
N CYS A 29 -6.44 -2.06 14.57
CA CYS A 29 -5.39 -3.06 14.32
C CYS A 29 -4.49 -3.32 15.52
N ARG A 30 -4.44 -2.41 16.49
CA ARG A 30 -3.71 -2.59 17.74
C ARG A 30 -4.32 -3.65 18.65
N ARG A 31 -5.61 -3.94 18.48
CA ARG A 31 -6.37 -4.96 19.22
C ARG A 31 -6.60 -6.22 18.40
N ASP A 32 -6.17 -6.16 17.21
CA ASP A 32 -6.41 -7.10 16.15
C ASP A 32 -5.45 -8.28 16.30
N GLY A 33 -5.96 -9.47 16.32
CA GLY A 33 -5.14 -10.69 16.26
C GLY A 33 -4.44 -10.88 14.90
N ASP A 34 -4.76 -10.02 13.93
CA ASP A 34 -4.15 -10.07 12.61
C ASP A 34 -2.77 -9.44 12.55
N ILE A 35 -2.42 -8.62 13.53
CA ILE A 35 -1.07 -8.06 13.62
C ILE A 35 -0.15 -8.99 14.42
N THR A 36 0.95 -9.42 13.82
CA THR A 36 1.93 -10.28 14.48
C THR A 36 3.21 -9.53 14.82
N ALA A 37 3.80 -9.85 15.97
CA ALA A 37 5.09 -9.32 16.36
C ALA A 37 6.27 -9.96 15.60
N ALA A 38 6.05 -11.08 14.92
CA ALA A 38 7.12 -11.82 14.23
C ALA A 38 7.55 -11.14 12.91
N GLU A 39 6.65 -10.35 12.31
CA GLU A 39 6.85 -9.77 10.98
C GLU A 39 6.94 -8.24 11.05
N PRO A 40 7.75 -7.61 10.18
CA PRO A 40 7.83 -6.16 10.08
C PRO A 40 6.52 -5.56 9.55
N LEU A 41 6.31 -4.28 9.78
CA LEU A 41 5.29 -3.52 9.09
C LEU A 41 5.80 -3.09 7.71
N HIS A 42 5.00 -3.33 6.68
CA HIS A 42 5.25 -2.82 5.33
C HIS A 42 4.38 -1.61 5.09
N ILE A 43 4.96 -0.52 4.63
CA ILE A 43 4.22 0.71 4.33
C ILE A 43 4.51 1.22 2.93
N SER A 44 3.53 1.88 2.34
CA SER A 44 3.67 2.72 1.16
C SER A 44 2.82 3.96 1.27
N MET A 45 3.17 5.01 0.54
CA MET A 45 2.50 6.30 0.56
C MET A 45 2.28 6.82 -0.86
N ASP A 46 1.24 7.62 -1.04
CA ASP A 46 1.14 8.54 -2.18
C ASP A 46 1.51 9.96 -1.74
N TYR A 47 2.24 10.67 -2.60
CA TYR A 47 2.86 11.96 -2.25
C TYR A 47 2.02 13.13 -2.76
N ASN A 48 0.99 13.51 -2.00
CA ASN A 48 0.07 14.56 -2.39
C ASN A 48 -0.12 15.60 -1.27
N ARG A 49 -0.04 16.89 -1.63
CA ARG A 49 -0.17 17.98 -0.65
C ARG A 49 -1.56 18.10 -0.02
N ARG A 50 -2.60 17.52 -0.62
CA ARG A 50 -3.96 17.57 -0.07
C ARG A 50 -4.22 16.51 0.99
N ILE A 51 -3.51 15.38 0.86
CA ILE A 51 -3.66 14.20 1.71
C ILE A 51 -2.34 13.42 1.72
N TRP A 52 -1.99 12.86 2.85
CA TRP A 52 -0.83 11.98 3.04
C TRP A 52 -1.31 10.58 3.42
N PRO A 53 -1.76 9.77 2.46
CA PRO A 53 -2.24 8.43 2.75
C PRO A 53 -1.07 7.47 2.99
N ILE A 54 -1.21 6.65 4.02
CA ILE A 54 -0.27 5.59 4.39
C ILE A 54 -1.03 4.27 4.37
N VAL A 55 -0.66 3.38 3.48
CA VAL A 55 -1.17 2.00 3.44
C VAL A 55 -0.18 1.11 4.19
N THR A 56 -0.70 0.33 5.13
CA THR A 56 0.13 -0.55 5.98
C THR A 56 -0.30 -1.99 5.80
N ALA A 57 0.66 -2.89 5.71
CA ALA A 57 0.45 -4.33 5.57
C ALA A 57 1.45 -5.16 6.36
N GLN A 58 1.13 -6.44 6.56
CA GLN A 58 2.05 -7.48 7.00
C GLN A 58 1.94 -8.72 6.11
N VAL A 59 3.00 -9.51 6.06
CA VAL A 59 3.00 -10.83 5.42
C VAL A 59 2.65 -11.88 6.46
N HIS A 60 1.69 -12.74 6.15
CA HIS A 60 1.36 -13.91 6.94
C HIS A 60 1.61 -15.16 6.11
N LYS A 61 2.43 -16.06 6.65
CA LYS A 61 2.79 -17.29 5.94
C LYS A 61 1.81 -18.40 6.26
N HIS A 62 1.26 -19.00 5.22
CA HIS A 62 0.40 -20.16 5.31
C HIS A 62 1.01 -21.35 4.57
N SER A 63 0.50 -22.55 4.83
CA SER A 63 0.89 -23.73 4.07
C SER A 63 0.37 -23.60 2.62
N GLY A 64 1.28 -23.38 1.68
CA GLY A 64 0.96 -23.33 0.24
C GLY A 64 0.75 -21.94 -0.38
N CYS A 65 0.62 -20.89 0.41
CA CYS A 65 0.58 -19.52 -0.10
C CYS A 65 1.03 -18.51 0.96
N ASP A 66 1.47 -17.35 0.52
CA ASP A 66 1.69 -16.20 1.41
C ASP A 66 0.46 -15.29 1.36
N GLU A 67 0.09 -14.72 2.49
CA GLU A 67 -1.00 -13.74 2.60
C GLU A 67 -0.44 -12.36 2.88
N LEU A 68 -0.82 -11.38 2.07
CA LEU A 68 -0.59 -9.97 2.33
C LEU A 68 -1.82 -9.39 3.02
N ARG A 69 -1.73 -9.16 4.31
CA ARG A 69 -2.78 -8.49 5.07
C ARG A 69 -2.58 -7.00 5.06
N ILE A 70 -3.53 -6.29 4.46
CA ILE A 70 -3.59 -4.84 4.54
C ILE A 70 -4.28 -4.48 5.84
N LEU A 71 -3.50 -3.93 6.77
CA LEU A 71 -3.92 -3.66 8.13
C LEU A 71 -4.70 -2.35 8.27
N SER A 72 -4.28 -1.33 7.54
CA SER A 72 -4.93 -0.01 7.59
C SER A 72 -4.60 0.88 6.40
N GLY A 73 -5.48 1.86 6.16
CA GLY A 73 -5.22 3.08 5.43
C GLY A 73 -5.38 4.28 6.37
N LEU A 74 -4.28 4.90 6.76
CA LEU A 74 -4.26 6.10 7.62
C LEU A 74 -3.89 7.33 6.80
N ASP A 75 -4.39 8.50 7.18
CA ASP A 75 -4.05 9.75 6.51
C ASP A 75 -4.15 10.97 7.39
N GLU A 76 -3.47 12.01 6.95
CA GLU A 76 -3.72 13.38 7.38
C GLU A 76 -4.04 14.27 6.17
N LEU A 77 -4.99 15.17 6.38
CA LEU A 77 -5.44 16.13 5.37
C LEU A 77 -4.77 17.49 5.55
N TYR A 78 -4.57 18.23 4.44
CA TYR A 78 -4.21 19.64 4.53
C TYR A 78 -5.14 20.40 5.51
N PRO A 79 -4.63 21.29 6.38
CA PRO A 79 -3.28 21.86 6.37
C PRO A 79 -2.19 21.05 7.08
N LYS A 80 -2.48 19.88 7.61
CA LYS A 80 -1.48 19.00 8.20
C LYS A 80 -0.54 18.45 7.12
N GLY A 81 0.69 18.17 7.51
CA GLY A 81 1.76 17.75 6.61
C GLY A 81 2.20 16.30 6.79
N LEU A 82 3.28 15.96 6.11
CA LEU A 82 3.91 14.66 6.20
C LEU A 82 4.24 14.26 7.64
N SER A 83 4.80 15.18 8.41
CA SER A 83 5.17 14.94 9.81
C SER A 83 3.98 14.55 10.67
N ASP A 84 2.83 15.20 10.45
CA ASP A 84 1.59 14.89 11.19
C ASP A 84 1.08 13.50 10.82
N ALA A 85 1.13 13.14 9.53
CA ALA A 85 0.70 11.83 9.05
C ALA A 85 1.59 10.70 9.63
N LEU A 86 2.90 10.89 9.65
CA LEU A 86 3.83 9.91 10.23
C LEU A 86 3.68 9.83 11.75
N GLN A 87 3.39 10.94 12.43
CA GLN A 87 3.09 10.93 13.86
C GLN A 87 1.79 10.19 14.17
N LEU A 88 0.72 10.43 13.40
CA LEU A 88 -0.55 9.70 13.51
C LEU A 88 -0.31 8.19 13.34
N TRP A 89 0.43 7.81 12.31
CA TRP A 89 0.78 6.43 12.03
C TRP A 89 1.61 5.80 13.18
N ASN A 90 2.61 6.51 13.69
CA ASN A 90 3.40 6.07 14.83
C ASN A 90 2.53 5.84 16.08
N ASP A 91 1.62 6.75 16.38
CA ASP A 91 0.77 6.63 17.56
C ASP A 91 -0.21 5.46 17.44
N TYR A 92 -0.70 5.20 16.22
CA TYR A 92 -1.57 4.06 15.92
C TYR A 92 -0.83 2.74 16.12
N TYR A 93 0.40 2.60 15.62
CA TYR A 93 1.21 1.39 15.70
C TYR A 93 2.13 1.32 16.92
N LYS A 94 2.07 2.28 17.83
CA LYS A 94 2.89 2.31 19.05
C LYS A 94 2.83 1.02 19.89
N PRO A 95 1.68 0.35 20.07
CA PRO A 95 1.63 -0.92 20.79
C PRO A 95 2.39 -2.06 20.10
N HIS A 96 2.42 -2.06 18.76
CA HIS A 96 3.20 -3.02 17.99
C HIS A 96 4.71 -2.72 18.07
N LYS A 97 5.09 -1.43 18.00
CA LYS A 97 6.48 -0.98 18.03
C LYS A 97 7.27 -1.50 19.26
N HIS A 98 6.62 -1.68 20.40
CA HIS A 98 7.26 -2.25 21.58
C HIS A 98 7.63 -3.72 21.42
N LYS A 99 7.07 -4.43 20.48
CA LYS A 99 7.32 -5.84 20.19
C LYS A 99 8.21 -6.03 18.97
N ASN A 100 7.98 -5.21 17.96
CA ASN A 100 8.75 -5.19 16.71
C ASN A 100 8.70 -3.77 16.14
N ASN A 101 9.85 -3.12 15.99
CA ASN A 101 9.98 -1.77 15.45
C ASN A 101 10.53 -1.75 14.02
N ASP A 102 10.59 -2.89 13.34
CA ASP A 102 11.03 -2.96 11.95
C ASP A 102 9.93 -2.51 11.00
N VAL A 103 10.30 -1.63 10.09
CA VAL A 103 9.43 -1.10 9.02
C VAL A 103 10.13 -1.24 7.67
N ILE A 104 9.40 -1.74 6.68
CA ILE A 104 9.85 -1.77 5.30
C ILE A 104 9.04 -0.75 4.50
N PHE A 105 9.71 0.29 4.04
CA PHE A 105 9.09 1.36 3.27
C PHE A 105 9.27 1.14 1.77
N TRP A 106 8.14 0.87 1.09
CA TRP A 106 8.08 0.67 -0.35
C TRP A 106 7.75 1.98 -1.07
N HIS A 107 8.58 2.36 -2.02
CA HIS A 107 8.39 3.59 -2.77
C HIS A 107 8.89 3.47 -4.21
N ASP A 108 8.31 4.28 -5.08
CA ASP A 108 8.71 4.42 -6.47
C ASP A 108 9.54 5.69 -6.73
N HIS A 109 9.77 5.97 -8.01
CA HIS A 109 10.53 7.13 -8.45
C HIS A 109 9.90 8.48 -8.10
N THR A 110 8.58 8.54 -7.86
CA THR A 110 7.89 9.78 -7.53
C THR A 110 8.28 10.33 -6.15
N ALA A 111 8.77 9.45 -5.26
CA ALA A 111 9.31 9.83 -3.95
C ALA A 111 10.65 10.59 -4.03
N TYR A 112 11.28 10.63 -5.19
CA TYR A 112 12.52 11.39 -5.36
C TYR A 112 12.29 12.86 -5.67
N GLY A 113 11.16 13.26 -6.26
CA GLY A 113 10.75 14.65 -6.46
C GLY A 113 11.82 15.59 -7.04
N GLU A 114 11.47 16.84 -7.23
CA GLU A 114 12.43 17.90 -7.65
C GLU A 114 13.04 18.66 -6.44
N THR A 115 12.83 18.16 -5.22
CA THR A 115 13.28 18.83 -3.99
C THR A 115 14.74 18.47 -3.65
N ARG A 116 15.41 19.36 -2.87
CA ARG A 116 16.80 19.14 -2.41
C ARG A 116 16.97 17.83 -1.62
N THR A 117 15.98 17.45 -0.83
CA THR A 117 15.96 16.17 -0.13
C THR A 117 14.81 15.34 -0.71
N PRO A 118 15.09 14.13 -1.23
CA PRO A 118 14.02 13.24 -1.67
C PRO A 118 13.05 12.93 -0.55
N LEU A 119 11.74 12.96 -0.84
CA LEU A 119 10.70 12.65 0.14
C LEU A 119 10.91 11.27 0.79
N ALA A 120 11.41 10.30 0.02
CA ALA A 120 11.74 8.98 0.57
C ALA A 120 12.78 9.05 1.70
N THR A 121 13.76 9.93 1.58
CA THR A 121 14.77 10.14 2.64
C THR A 121 14.16 10.85 3.85
N GLU A 122 13.35 11.87 3.61
CA GLU A 122 12.66 12.60 4.67
C GLU A 122 11.72 11.68 5.49
N ILE A 123 10.96 10.80 4.82
CA ILE A 123 10.09 9.82 5.47
C ILE A 123 10.90 8.89 6.38
N VAL A 124 12.00 8.34 5.87
CA VAL A 124 12.87 7.45 6.63
C VAL A 124 13.41 8.15 7.87
N GLU A 125 14.01 9.33 7.69
CA GLU A 125 14.57 10.11 8.81
C GLU A 125 13.54 10.44 9.89
N GLN A 126 12.31 10.76 9.48
CA GLN A 126 11.23 11.06 10.42
C GLN A 126 10.78 9.81 11.19
N LEU A 127 10.62 8.66 10.51
CA LEU A 127 10.27 7.41 11.17
C LEU A 127 11.38 6.92 12.11
N GLU A 128 12.65 7.07 11.72
CA GLU A 128 13.79 6.73 12.59
C GLU A 128 13.84 7.64 13.82
N LYS A 129 13.57 8.93 13.69
CA LYS A 129 13.41 9.86 14.84
C LYS A 129 12.29 9.44 15.78
N LEU A 130 11.23 8.83 15.24
CA LEU A 130 10.13 8.26 16.02
C LEU A 130 10.48 6.89 16.63
N GLY A 131 11.69 6.34 16.39
CA GLY A 131 12.20 5.11 16.98
C GLY A 131 11.86 3.84 16.20
N TRP A 132 11.57 3.95 14.92
CA TRP A 132 11.42 2.82 14.01
C TRP A 132 12.76 2.48 13.35
N ASN A 133 12.97 1.21 13.04
CA ASN A 133 14.09 0.72 12.24
C ASN A 133 13.60 0.56 10.80
N VAL A 134 14.01 1.44 9.89
CA VAL A 134 13.42 1.55 8.56
C VAL A 134 14.32 0.97 7.48
N THR A 135 13.83 -0.03 6.76
CA THR A 135 14.43 -0.53 5.53
C THR A 135 13.71 0.06 4.32
N LYS A 136 14.43 0.86 3.53
CA LYS A 136 13.90 1.46 2.31
C LYS A 136 13.97 0.48 1.13
N LYS A 137 12.86 0.28 0.43
CA LYS A 137 12.74 -0.55 -0.77
C LYS A 137 12.28 0.28 -1.96
N TYR A 138 13.19 0.50 -2.90
CA TYR A 138 12.91 1.22 -4.13
C TYR A 138 12.42 0.25 -5.21
N ILE A 139 11.21 0.46 -5.73
CA ILE A 139 10.63 -0.40 -6.76
C ILE A 139 10.95 0.05 -8.20
N GLY A 140 11.76 1.11 -8.35
CA GLY A 140 12.11 1.64 -9.65
C GLY A 140 11.03 2.52 -10.28
N LYS A 141 11.09 2.67 -11.58
CA LYS A 141 10.02 3.27 -12.38
C LYS A 141 8.86 2.28 -12.45
N GLN A 142 7.68 2.75 -12.09
CA GLN A 142 6.49 1.91 -12.20
C GLN A 142 6.24 1.46 -13.65
N PRO A 143 5.74 0.23 -13.86
CA PRO A 143 5.33 -0.22 -15.19
C PRO A 143 4.19 0.63 -15.74
N LEU A 144 3.84 0.44 -17.00
CA LEU A 144 2.65 1.04 -17.59
C LEU A 144 1.42 0.76 -16.72
N GLN A 145 0.49 1.68 -16.67
CA GLN A 145 -0.70 1.56 -15.82
C GLN A 145 -1.54 0.34 -16.18
N SER A 146 -1.66 0.01 -17.46
CA SER A 146 -2.32 -1.21 -17.92
C SER A 146 -1.67 -2.47 -17.37
N THR A 147 -0.35 -2.58 -17.49
CA THR A 147 0.40 -3.73 -16.96
C THR A 147 0.25 -3.86 -15.45
N ARG A 148 0.33 -2.75 -14.72
CA ARG A 148 0.15 -2.74 -13.27
C ARG A 148 -1.26 -3.16 -12.86
N TYR A 149 -2.27 -2.65 -13.58
CA TYR A 149 -3.65 -3.03 -13.37
C TYR A 149 -3.87 -4.53 -13.57
N GLU A 150 -3.45 -5.07 -14.72
CA GLU A 150 -3.59 -6.50 -15.03
C GLU A 150 -2.91 -7.36 -13.95
N THR A 151 -1.70 -6.98 -13.55
CA THR A 151 -0.95 -7.70 -12.51
C THR A 151 -1.70 -7.71 -11.18
N ILE A 152 -2.19 -6.56 -10.72
CA ILE A 152 -2.93 -6.45 -9.46
C ILE A 152 -4.27 -7.16 -9.55
N ALA A 153 -4.96 -7.07 -10.69
CA ALA A 153 -6.20 -7.79 -10.92
C ALA A 153 -5.99 -9.31 -10.87
N ASP A 154 -4.90 -9.82 -11.45
CA ASP A 154 -4.54 -11.25 -11.37
C ASP A 154 -4.26 -11.70 -9.93
N ILE A 155 -3.56 -10.86 -9.15
CA ILE A 155 -3.31 -11.13 -7.73
C ILE A 155 -4.63 -11.18 -6.96
N LEU A 156 -5.49 -10.19 -7.15
CA LEU A 156 -6.77 -10.07 -6.44
C LEU A 156 -7.78 -11.16 -6.84
N LYS A 157 -7.69 -11.70 -8.05
CA LYS A 157 -8.53 -12.82 -8.50
C LYS A 157 -8.06 -14.17 -7.99
N GLU A 158 -6.85 -14.23 -7.41
CA GLU A 158 -6.23 -15.47 -6.91
C GLU A 158 -6.29 -16.61 -7.94
N ASN A 159 -6.05 -16.27 -9.19
CA ASN A 159 -6.10 -17.21 -10.30
C ASN A 159 -4.91 -18.19 -10.37
N GLY A 160 -4.09 -18.23 -9.34
CA GLY A 160 -2.94 -19.13 -9.21
C GLY A 160 -1.66 -18.69 -9.92
N LYS A 161 -1.67 -17.56 -10.61
CA LYS A 161 -0.47 -16.99 -11.24
C LYS A 161 0.56 -16.52 -10.20
N TYR A 162 0.07 -16.00 -9.09
CA TYR A 162 0.86 -15.63 -7.92
C TYR A 162 0.41 -16.50 -6.75
N ALA A 163 1.36 -17.08 -6.01
CA ALA A 163 1.08 -17.83 -4.79
C ALA A 163 0.83 -16.90 -3.60
N TRP A 164 -0.02 -15.91 -3.81
CA TRP A 164 -0.34 -14.87 -2.83
C TRP A 164 -1.84 -14.67 -2.71
N MET A 165 -2.26 -14.38 -1.50
CA MET A 165 -3.60 -13.93 -1.15
C MET A 165 -3.51 -12.49 -0.61
N VAL A 166 -4.47 -11.63 -0.91
CA VAL A 166 -4.53 -10.26 -0.37
C VAL A 166 -5.81 -10.10 0.43
N SER A 167 -5.68 -9.78 1.71
CA SER A 167 -6.81 -9.58 2.61
C SER A 167 -6.81 -8.17 3.18
N MET A 168 -7.99 -7.62 3.41
CA MET A 168 -8.18 -6.27 3.97
C MET A 168 -9.41 -6.23 4.89
N THR A 169 -9.33 -5.53 6.02
CA THR A 169 -10.51 -5.22 6.83
C THR A 169 -11.27 -4.04 6.23
N ARG A 170 -12.61 -4.08 6.25
CA ARG A 170 -13.43 -2.99 5.70
C ARG A 170 -13.26 -1.70 6.47
N ASP A 171 -13.24 -1.76 7.78
CA ASP A 171 -13.24 -0.56 8.62
C ASP A 171 -11.90 0.16 8.55
N ASN A 172 -10.81 -0.53 8.76
CA ASN A 172 -9.46 0.05 8.72
C ASN A 172 -9.01 0.42 7.31
N CYS A 173 -9.58 -0.22 6.28
CA CYS A 173 -9.22 -0.01 4.86
C CYS A 173 -10.32 0.69 4.05
N LYS A 174 -11.30 1.30 4.72
CA LYS A 174 -12.45 1.95 4.08
C LYS A 174 -12.06 2.87 2.91
N TYR A 175 -11.10 3.74 3.12
CA TYR A 175 -10.68 4.70 2.08
C TYR A 175 -9.82 4.07 0.99
N ILE A 176 -9.16 2.94 1.27
CA ILE A 176 -8.50 2.13 0.23
C ILE A 176 -9.57 1.61 -0.73
N PHE A 177 -10.63 0.97 -0.21
CA PHE A 177 -11.75 0.49 -1.03
C PHE A 177 -12.41 1.61 -1.83
N LEU A 178 -12.76 2.74 -1.19
CA LEU A 178 -13.38 3.87 -1.88
C LEU A 178 -12.49 4.41 -3.00
N SER A 179 -11.20 4.55 -2.73
CA SER A 179 -10.21 4.99 -3.72
C SER A 179 -10.13 4.03 -4.92
N MET A 180 -10.19 2.73 -4.67
CA MET A 180 -10.21 1.73 -5.72
C MET A 180 -11.49 1.82 -6.57
N TYR A 181 -12.66 2.02 -5.95
CA TYR A 181 -13.92 2.23 -6.67
C TYR A 181 -13.90 3.48 -7.55
N GLN A 182 -13.19 4.53 -7.15
CA GLN A 182 -13.06 5.78 -7.91
C GLN A 182 -11.99 5.71 -8.99
N ALA A 183 -11.18 4.64 -9.02
CA ALA A 183 -10.10 4.47 -9.98
C ALA A 183 -10.63 4.06 -11.35
N GLU A 184 -11.21 5.01 -12.10
CA GLU A 184 -11.66 4.80 -13.48
C GLU A 184 -10.49 4.89 -14.47
N ALA A 185 -10.66 4.23 -15.63
CA ALA A 185 -9.69 4.30 -16.71
C ALA A 185 -9.90 5.51 -17.60
N VAL A 186 -8.81 6.09 -18.04
CA VAL A 186 -8.77 7.11 -19.09
C VAL A 186 -7.66 6.79 -20.08
N GLU A 187 -7.96 6.98 -21.37
CA GLU A 187 -6.96 6.81 -22.42
C GLU A 187 -5.83 7.84 -22.29
N LYS A 188 -4.59 7.36 -22.41
CA LYS A 188 -3.36 8.15 -22.40
C LYS A 188 -2.44 7.71 -23.54
N GLY A 189 -2.68 8.24 -24.73
CA GLY A 189 -1.95 7.84 -25.94
C GLY A 189 -2.22 6.39 -26.32
N LYS A 190 -1.19 5.54 -26.23
CA LYS A 190 -1.31 4.10 -26.52
C LYS A 190 -1.58 3.23 -25.29
N ASP A 191 -1.74 3.84 -24.14
CA ASP A 191 -1.96 3.15 -22.86
C ASP A 191 -3.18 3.75 -22.15
N TYR A 192 -3.52 3.18 -21.02
CA TYR A 192 -4.57 3.67 -20.14
C TYR A 192 -3.94 4.17 -18.84
N GLY A 193 -4.58 5.13 -18.22
CA GLY A 193 -4.19 5.64 -16.90
C GLY A 193 -5.37 5.74 -15.97
N LYS A 194 -5.12 5.91 -14.69
CA LYS A 194 -6.19 6.29 -13.74
C LYS A 194 -6.69 7.70 -14.05
N ASP A 195 -8.01 7.89 -14.05
CA ASP A 195 -8.60 9.22 -14.11
C ASP A 195 -8.29 9.97 -12.82
N LYS A 196 -7.61 11.10 -12.96
CA LYS A 196 -7.21 11.96 -11.85
C LYS A 196 -8.14 13.17 -11.65
N LYS A 197 -9.36 13.14 -12.22
CA LYS A 197 -10.32 14.24 -12.06
C LYS A 197 -10.68 14.47 -10.60
N THR A 198 -10.95 13.39 -9.86
CA THR A 198 -11.30 13.47 -8.44
C THR A 198 -10.18 14.04 -7.58
N GLU A 199 -8.92 13.83 -7.95
CA GLU A 199 -7.77 14.43 -7.25
C GLU A 199 -7.64 15.94 -7.52
N ARG A 200 -8.04 16.40 -8.71
CA ARG A 200 -7.96 17.80 -9.14
C ARG A 200 -9.16 18.62 -8.67
N ASP A 201 -10.29 17.98 -8.46
CA ASP A 201 -11.50 18.61 -7.96
C ASP A 201 -11.35 18.92 -6.47
N LYS A 202 -11.25 20.20 -6.13
CA LYS A 202 -11.11 20.64 -4.74
C LYS A 202 -12.38 20.42 -3.91
N SER A 203 -13.54 20.26 -4.56
CA SER A 203 -14.80 19.95 -3.88
C SER A 203 -14.97 18.48 -3.57
N PHE A 204 -14.23 17.60 -4.26
CA PHE A 204 -14.26 16.17 -4.02
C PHE A 204 -13.46 15.80 -2.77
N PRO A 205 -13.99 14.93 -1.88
CA PRO A 205 -13.27 14.52 -0.67
C PRO A 205 -11.95 13.83 -1.02
N ALA A 206 -10.83 14.38 -0.54
CA ALA A 206 -9.50 13.87 -0.88
C ALA A 206 -9.31 12.40 -0.45
N ARG A 207 -9.95 11.97 0.64
CA ARG A 207 -9.93 10.58 1.11
C ARG A 207 -10.60 9.58 0.18
N GLU A 208 -11.52 10.04 -0.65
CA GLU A 208 -12.28 9.20 -1.58
C GLU A 208 -11.71 9.22 -3.00
N SER A 209 -10.69 10.03 -3.24
CA SER A 209 -9.98 10.10 -4.52
C SER A 209 -9.01 8.91 -4.70
N THR A 210 -8.25 8.88 -5.80
CA THR A 210 -7.40 7.73 -6.17
C THR A 210 -6.08 7.62 -5.41
N HIS A 211 -5.82 8.46 -4.43
CA HIS A 211 -4.56 8.48 -3.68
C HIS A 211 -4.24 7.18 -2.93
N TYR A 212 -5.24 6.63 -2.23
CA TYR A 212 -5.05 5.38 -1.50
C TYR A 212 -4.81 4.19 -2.43
N SER A 213 -5.46 4.16 -3.59
CA SER A 213 -5.24 3.09 -4.56
C SER A 213 -3.84 3.18 -5.20
N ASP A 214 -3.25 4.36 -5.31
CA ASP A 214 -1.87 4.50 -5.79
C ASP A 214 -0.85 4.01 -4.77
N ALA A 215 -1.03 4.33 -3.49
CA ALA A 215 -0.22 3.79 -2.41
C ALA A 215 -0.37 2.26 -2.30
N PHE A 216 -1.60 1.74 -2.38
CA PHE A 216 -1.87 0.31 -2.39
C PHE A 216 -1.20 -0.41 -3.57
N ASP A 217 -1.33 0.10 -4.78
CA ASP A 217 -0.71 -0.46 -5.98
C ASP A 217 0.81 -0.55 -5.83
N THR A 218 1.43 0.49 -5.28
CA THR A 218 2.89 0.53 -5.03
C THR A 218 3.30 -0.54 -4.03
N LEU A 219 2.54 -0.71 -2.95
CA LEU A 219 2.79 -1.71 -1.93
C LEU A 219 2.67 -3.14 -2.48
N VAL A 220 1.52 -3.46 -3.08
CA VAL A 220 1.22 -4.80 -3.60
C VAL A 220 2.18 -5.19 -4.72
N TYR A 221 2.43 -4.28 -5.66
CA TYR A 221 3.37 -4.53 -6.75
C TYR A 221 4.80 -4.74 -6.22
N GLY A 222 5.25 -3.90 -5.33
CA GLY A 222 6.58 -4.02 -4.71
C GLY A 222 6.76 -5.33 -3.96
N MET A 223 5.79 -5.70 -3.13
CA MET A 223 5.90 -6.89 -2.30
C MET A 223 5.72 -8.19 -3.06
N ILE A 224 4.71 -8.28 -3.92
CA ILE A 224 4.35 -9.55 -4.56
C ILE A 224 5.15 -9.77 -5.85
N VAL A 225 5.29 -8.75 -6.69
CA VAL A 225 5.95 -8.91 -7.99
C VAL A 225 7.47 -8.86 -7.85
N LEU A 226 7.99 -7.84 -7.16
CA LEU A 226 9.44 -7.65 -7.02
C LEU A 226 10.02 -8.46 -5.84
N GLY A 227 9.23 -8.72 -4.80
CA GLY A 227 9.64 -9.55 -3.67
C GLY A 227 9.83 -11.02 -4.02
N ILE A 228 9.10 -11.54 -5.00
CA ILE A 228 9.23 -12.94 -5.47
C ILE A 228 10.60 -13.19 -6.12
N ASP A 229 11.14 -12.24 -6.87
CA ASP A 229 12.45 -12.38 -7.51
C ASP A 229 13.57 -12.58 -6.49
N HIS A 230 13.41 -12.09 -5.26
CA HIS A 230 14.36 -12.34 -4.17
C HIS A 230 14.23 -13.71 -3.48
N ALA A 231 13.07 -14.35 -3.57
CA ALA A 231 12.84 -15.66 -2.94
C ALA A 231 13.27 -16.84 -3.84
N ILE A 232 13.26 -16.64 -5.16
CA ILE A 232 13.64 -17.66 -6.15
C ILE A 232 15.13 -17.58 -6.51
N GLY A 233 15.74 -16.41 -6.28
CA GLY A 233 17.13 -16.12 -6.61
C GLY A 233 18.07 -16.15 -5.41
N GLY A 234 18.22 -17.29 -4.74
CA GLY A 234 19.46 -17.59 -4.03
C GLY A 234 20.61 -17.58 -5.03
N SER A 235 21.29 -16.43 -5.18
CA SER A 235 22.43 -16.20 -6.09
C SER A 235 22.05 -15.63 -7.48
N MET A 236 21.86 -14.32 -7.54
CA MET A 236 22.26 -13.56 -8.73
C MET A 236 22.87 -12.23 -8.32
N ASN A 237 24.07 -12.02 -8.81
CA ASN A 237 24.92 -10.86 -8.63
C ASN A 237 24.19 -9.53 -8.94
N SER A 238 24.48 -8.54 -8.11
CA SER A 238 24.22 -7.13 -8.32
C SER A 238 24.45 -6.72 -9.78
N ILE A 239 23.39 -6.41 -10.50
CA ILE A 239 23.52 -5.65 -11.74
C ILE A 239 23.60 -4.18 -11.34
N GLU A 240 24.83 -3.68 -11.27
CA GLU A 240 25.07 -2.23 -11.33
C GLU A 240 24.60 -1.73 -12.70
N VAL A 241 23.52 -0.98 -12.70
CA VAL A 241 23.15 -0.17 -13.84
C VAL A 241 23.89 1.17 -13.71
N ARG A 242 24.88 1.36 -14.56
CA ARG A 242 25.57 2.63 -14.79
C ARG A 242 24.64 3.64 -15.48
#